data_22e29c18ffd9663b73b59f9a91e9d775
#
_entry.id   22e29c18ffd9663b73b59f9a91e9d775
#
_cell.length_a   1.000
_cell.length_b   1.000
_cell.length_c   1.000
_cell.angle_alpha   90.00
_cell.angle_beta   90.00
_cell.angle_gamma   90.00
#
_symmetry.space_group_name_H-M   'P 1'
#
loop_
_entity.id
_entity.type
_entity.pdbx_description
1 polymer ?
#
loop_
_entity_poly.entity_id
_entity_poly.type
_entity_poly.pdbx_seq_one_letter_code
_entity_poly.pdbx_strand_id
1 'polypeptide(L)' 'MSLTMRELHKEHGLLGGRILRIIDVDEDEHQGVCVDEEFLPNCDTLAEESVTVKVETGECVEILLSEIASIDVL' A
#
# COMPACT_ATOMS: atom_id res chain seq x y z
N MET A 1 12.41 -3.36 -9.75
CA MET A 1 12.34 -2.05 -9.10
C MET A 1 11.42 -2.12 -7.92
N SER A 2 11.85 -1.56 -6.81
CA SER A 2 11.03 -1.55 -5.60
C SER A 2 10.09 -0.37 -5.62
N LEU A 3 8.82 -0.62 -5.30
CA LEU A 3 7.84 0.42 -5.11
C LEU A 3 8.10 1.08 -3.75
N THR A 4 8.08 2.41 -3.68
CA THR A 4 8.24 3.13 -2.43
C THR A 4 7.02 3.99 -2.15
N MET A 5 6.79 4.27 -0.86
CA MET A 5 5.70 5.14 -0.46
C MET A 5 5.90 6.55 -1.02
N ARG A 6 7.17 7.00 -1.11
CA ARG A 6 7.48 8.30 -1.71
C ARG A 6 6.97 8.40 -3.15
N GLU A 7 7.18 7.34 -3.93
CA GLU A 7 6.70 7.32 -5.32
C GLU A 7 5.18 7.34 -5.38
N LEU A 8 4.52 6.59 -4.51
CA LEU A 8 3.06 6.58 -4.44
C LEU A 8 2.51 7.94 -4.05
N HIS A 9 3.13 8.60 -3.07
CA HIS A 9 2.68 9.94 -2.66
C HIS A 9 2.92 10.97 -3.76
N LYS A 10 4.01 10.82 -4.51
CA LYS A 10 4.30 11.73 -5.61
C LYS A 10 3.27 11.58 -6.73
N GLU A 11 2.82 10.38 -6.99
CA GLU A 11 1.90 10.08 -8.09
C GLU A 11 0.44 10.31 -7.71
N HIS A 12 0.06 9.93 -6.49
CA HIS A 12 -1.34 9.92 -6.05
C HIS A 12 -1.65 10.80 -4.86
N GLY A 13 -0.63 11.34 -4.18
CA GLY A 13 -0.79 12.05 -2.92
C GLY A 13 -0.95 11.06 -1.77
N LEU A 14 -1.47 11.53 -0.64
CA LEU A 14 -1.70 10.66 0.52
C LEU A 14 -2.79 9.64 0.21
N LEU A 15 -2.56 8.41 0.63
CA LEU A 15 -3.47 7.30 0.33
C LEU A 15 -4.55 7.10 1.40
N GLY A 16 -4.33 7.64 2.59
CA GLY A 16 -5.27 7.46 3.70
C GLY A 16 -6.69 7.90 3.34
N GLY A 17 -7.67 7.05 3.60
CA GLY A 17 -9.07 7.31 3.30
C GLY A 17 -9.47 7.04 1.85
N ARG A 18 -8.53 6.70 1.00
CA ARG A 18 -8.82 6.44 -0.42
C ARG A 18 -9.03 4.95 -0.66
N ILE A 19 -9.81 4.63 -1.68
CA ILE A 19 -10.04 3.24 -2.05
C ILE A 19 -8.91 2.79 -2.95
N LEU A 20 -8.26 1.70 -2.58
CA LEU A 20 -7.13 1.15 -3.32
C LEU A 20 -7.47 -0.23 -3.86
N ARG A 21 -6.97 -0.50 -5.04
CA ARG A 21 -6.99 -1.84 -5.62
C ARG A 21 -5.55 -2.27 -5.78
N ILE A 22 -5.17 -3.30 -5.05
CA ILE A 22 -3.78 -3.77 -5.00
C ILE A 22 -3.71 -5.20 -5.53
N ILE A 23 -2.79 -5.42 -6.46
CA ILE A 23 -2.48 -6.77 -6.92
C ILE A 23 -1.10 -7.09 -6.35
N ASP A 24 -1.00 -8.17 -5.58
CA ASP A 24 0.27 -8.55 -4.99
C ASP A 24 1.09 -9.43 -5.95
N VAL A 25 2.30 -9.80 -5.52
CA VAL A 25 3.21 -10.58 -6.36
C VAL A 25 2.71 -12.01 -6.60
N ASP A 26 1.76 -12.46 -5.81
CA ASP A 26 1.12 -13.76 -5.99
C ASP A 26 -0.14 -13.67 -6.84
N GLU A 27 -0.40 -12.50 -7.43
CA GLU A 27 -1.56 -12.21 -8.27
C GLU A 27 -2.90 -12.16 -7.53
N ASP A 28 -2.85 -12.05 -6.20
CA ASP A 28 -4.07 -11.87 -5.41
C ASP A 28 -4.47 -10.40 -5.40
N GLU A 29 -5.77 -10.16 -5.54
CA GLU A 29 -6.32 -8.81 -5.52
C GLU A 29 -6.82 -8.45 -4.14
N HIS A 30 -6.46 -7.24 -3.70
CA HIS A 30 -6.93 -6.67 -2.43
C HIS A 30 -7.54 -5.31 -2.71
N GLN A 31 -8.82 -5.13 -2.41
CA GLN A 31 -9.48 -3.86 -2.63
C GLN A 31 -10.15 -3.40 -1.34
N GLY A 32 -9.92 -2.15 -0.98
CA GLY A 32 -10.51 -1.61 0.24
C GLY A 32 -10.05 -0.19 0.48
N VAL A 33 -10.49 0.37 1.61
CA VAL A 33 -10.13 1.72 2.01
C VAL A 33 -8.80 1.69 2.75
N CYS A 34 -7.88 2.54 2.33
CA CYS A 34 -6.59 2.66 3.03
C CYS A 34 -6.82 3.29 4.39
N VAL A 35 -6.50 2.57 5.45
CA VAL A 35 -6.69 3.06 6.82
C VAL A 35 -5.37 3.40 7.51
N ASP A 36 -4.25 2.98 6.95
CA ASP A 36 -2.95 3.29 7.51
C ASP A 36 -1.86 3.18 6.43
N GLU A 37 -0.80 3.96 6.59
CA GLU A 37 0.36 3.96 5.71
C GLU A 37 1.61 4.00 6.57
N GLU A 38 2.54 3.06 6.36
CA GLU A 38 3.84 3.07 7.03
C GLU A 38 4.85 3.73 6.11
N PHE A 39 5.23 4.95 6.44
CA PHE A 39 6.16 5.74 5.64
C PHE A 39 7.45 6.00 6.42
N LEU A 40 8.57 5.51 5.90
CA LEU A 40 9.88 5.58 6.56
C LEU A 40 10.89 6.37 5.72
N PRO A 41 10.73 7.71 5.63
CA PRO A 41 11.49 8.51 4.67
C PRO A 41 12.99 8.60 4.97
N ASN A 42 13.39 8.39 6.21
CA ASN A 42 14.78 8.54 6.65
C ASN A 42 15.40 7.25 7.16
N CYS A 43 14.79 6.11 6.80
CA CYS A 43 15.25 4.83 7.31
C CYS A 43 16.15 4.14 6.29
N ASP A 44 17.37 3.83 6.69
CA ASP A 44 18.34 3.09 5.87
C ASP A 44 18.30 1.60 6.20
N THR A 45 17.38 1.19 7.06
CA THR A 45 17.34 -0.17 7.53
C THR A 45 16.48 -1.04 6.62
N LEU A 46 16.39 -2.31 6.96
CA LEU A 46 15.56 -3.28 6.24
C LEU A 46 14.07 -3.17 6.60
N ALA A 47 13.71 -2.14 7.37
CA ALA A 47 12.31 -1.91 7.67
C ALA A 47 11.55 -1.59 6.39
N GLU A 48 10.44 -2.27 6.16
CA GLU A 48 9.67 -2.12 4.94
C GLU A 48 8.45 -1.22 5.14
N GLU A 49 8.18 -0.42 4.12
CA GLU A 49 6.99 0.41 4.10
C GLU A 49 5.79 -0.48 3.76
N SER A 50 4.61 -0.12 4.25
CA SER A 50 3.40 -0.88 4.03
C SER A 50 2.18 0.01 3.93
N VAL A 51 1.11 -0.56 3.39
CA VAL A 51 -0.22 0.04 3.43
C VAL A 51 -1.17 -0.94 4.08
N THR A 52 -2.13 -0.44 4.85
CA THR A 52 -3.17 -1.26 5.45
C THR A 52 -4.50 -0.85 4.85
N VAL A 53 -5.21 -1.81 4.30
CA VAL A 53 -6.53 -1.57 3.72
C VAL A 53 -7.59 -2.32 4.48
N LYS A 54 -8.75 -1.67 4.65
CA LYS A 54 -9.91 -2.31 5.24
C LYS A 54 -10.77 -2.85 4.10
N VAL A 55 -10.79 -4.17 3.98
CA VAL A 55 -11.52 -4.83 2.90
C VAL A 55 -13.02 -4.90 3.22
N GLU A 56 -13.80 -5.35 2.24
CA GLU A 56 -15.26 -5.36 2.32
C GLU A 56 -15.81 -6.08 3.54
N THR A 57 -15.14 -7.14 3.98
CA THR A 57 -15.57 -7.91 5.16
C THR A 57 -15.33 -7.18 6.48
N GLY A 58 -14.62 -6.05 6.45
CA GLY A 58 -14.27 -5.29 7.64
C GLY A 58 -12.90 -5.64 8.21
N GLU A 59 -12.22 -6.61 7.65
CA GLU A 59 -10.88 -6.98 8.07
C GLU A 59 -9.86 -5.97 7.55
N CYS A 60 -8.81 -5.72 8.35
CA CYS A 60 -7.70 -4.87 7.93
C CYS A 60 -6.56 -5.77 7.49
N VAL A 61 -6.06 -5.52 6.29
CA VAL A 61 -4.97 -6.30 5.69
C VAL A 61 -3.79 -5.38 5.47
N GLU A 62 -2.65 -5.71 6.09
CA GLU A 62 -1.41 -4.98 5.88
C GLU A 62 -0.65 -5.62 4.72
N ILE A 63 -0.24 -4.80 3.76
CA ILE A 63 0.48 -5.27 2.58
C ILE A 63 1.78 -4.50 2.49
N LEU A 64 2.90 -5.24 2.48
CA LEU A 64 4.22 -4.62 2.33
C LEU A 64 4.38 -4.13 0.89
N LEU A 65 4.99 -2.96 0.72
CA LEU A 65 5.19 -2.41 -0.62
C LEU A 65 6.02 -3.34 -1.50
N SER A 66 6.94 -4.09 -0.90
CA SER A 66 7.75 -5.05 -1.62
C SER A 66 6.92 -6.21 -2.20
N GLU A 67 5.72 -6.43 -1.68
CA GLU A 67 4.83 -7.50 -2.14
C GLU A 67 3.77 -6.98 -3.12
N ILE A 68 3.81 -5.71 -3.48
CA ILE A 68 2.83 -5.12 -4.40
C ILE A 68 3.35 -5.17 -5.83
N ALA A 69 2.61 -5.82 -6.72
CA ALA A 69 2.91 -5.83 -8.14
C ALA A 69 2.29 -4.62 -8.84
N SER A 70 1.07 -4.25 -8.45
CA SER A 70 0.44 -3.03 -8.97
C SER A 70 -0.53 -2.45 -7.95
N ILE A 71 -0.75 -1.14 -8.03
CA ILE A 71 -1.68 -0.44 -7.14
C ILE A 71 -2.41 0.63 -7.95
N ASP A 72 -3.71 0.66 -7.81
CA ASP A 72 -4.56 1.68 -8.43
C ASP A 72 -5.33 2.39 -7.33
N VAL A 73 -5.42 3.72 -7.44
CA VAL A 73 -6.23 4.53 -6.56
C VAL A 73 -7.55 4.79 -7.28
N LEU A 74 -8.62 4.29 -6.72
CA LEU A 74 -9.95 4.36 -7.33
C LEU A 74 -10.72 5.60 -6.92
#